data_f9c23c92bc89f273b3d936c2eb19fa25
#
_entry.id   f9c23c92bc89f273b3d936c2eb19fa25
#
_cell.length_a   1.000
_cell.length_b   1.000
_cell.length_c   1.000
_cell.angle_alpha   90.00
_cell.angle_beta   90.00
_cell.angle_gamma   90.00
#
_symmetry.space_group_name_H-M   'P 1'
#
loop_
_entity.id
_entity.type
_entity.pdbx_description
1 polymer ?
#
loop_
_entity_poly.entity_id
_entity_poly.type
_entity_poly.pdbx_seq_one_letter_code
_entity_poly.pdbx_strand_id
1 'polypeptide(L)'
;MIKVAFYDTKEYDRPSFEYYGGLNGLEFKFLETRLTEDTVELARGCEAVCVFVNDTVNAAVIDKLYEFGVRIIALRCAGYNNVDIRHAFGKIHIVHVPAYSPYAVAEHTAALLLTSVRRIHKAYDRTRNFNFSISGLTGFDLHGKTVGVVGTGKIGRIFVDICRGFGMEVIAYDKFPSEGIDYVSLDELFVRSDIISLHCPLTDETRHIINADSIAKMKKGVVILNTSRGALIDAEALLEGIKARKVGAACLDVYEEEADIFFEDKSGHIMDDELLSRLISMPNVIVTSHQAFLTKEALSNIAETTVGNILSFFGKDDGRGRNGGSDGKDDGRGGEDDGCCDNELCYRCGNIERCRNGLRTKCF
;
A
#
# COMPACT_ATOMS: atom_id res chain seq x y z
N MET A 1 0.74 -6.39 31.11
CA MET A 1 0.59 -5.37 30.04
C MET A 1 1.74 -5.64 29.09
N ILE A 2 1.47 -5.82 27.79
CA ILE A 2 2.51 -6.10 26.79
C ILE A 2 3.09 -4.77 26.33
N LYS A 3 4.41 -4.60 26.42
CA LYS A 3 5.09 -3.38 25.96
C LYS A 3 5.51 -3.51 24.50
N VAL A 4 5.12 -2.54 23.69
CA VAL A 4 5.36 -2.50 22.25
C VAL A 4 6.18 -1.25 21.90
N ALA A 5 7.39 -1.41 21.35
CA ALA A 5 8.11 -0.29 20.75
C ALA A 5 7.51 0.04 19.37
N PHE A 6 6.96 1.23 19.22
CA PHE A 6 6.28 1.68 18.02
C PHE A 6 7.15 2.73 17.33
N TYR A 7 7.84 2.31 16.27
CA TYR A 7 8.78 3.16 15.53
C TYR A 7 8.11 3.95 14.41
N ASP A 8 8.79 4.99 13.94
CA ASP A 8 8.32 5.91 12.89
C ASP A 8 6.88 6.39 13.12
N THR A 9 6.59 6.77 14.37
CA THR A 9 5.25 7.19 14.80
C THR A 9 4.84 8.46 14.07
N LYS A 10 3.70 8.44 13.40
CA LYS A 10 3.06 9.62 12.83
C LYS A 10 1.88 10.07 13.71
N GLU A 11 1.54 11.35 13.66
CA GLU A 11 0.43 11.89 14.47
C GLU A 11 -0.91 11.17 14.21
N TYR A 12 -1.14 10.74 12.98
CA TYR A 12 -2.36 10.02 12.60
C TYR A 12 -2.46 8.58 13.13
N ASP A 13 -1.35 7.97 13.55
CA ASP A 13 -1.32 6.61 14.12
C ASP A 13 -1.85 6.59 15.54
N ARG A 14 -1.44 7.56 16.36
CA ARG A 14 -1.66 7.57 17.82
C ARG A 14 -3.11 7.31 18.24
N PRO A 15 -4.12 8.02 17.72
CA PRO A 15 -5.48 7.89 18.26
C PRO A 15 -6.03 6.46 18.16
N SER A 16 -5.80 5.78 17.03
CA SER A 16 -6.30 4.42 16.82
C SER A 16 -5.51 3.40 17.65
N PHE A 17 -4.18 3.51 17.70
CA PHE A 17 -3.34 2.58 18.46
C PHE A 17 -3.49 2.76 19.97
N GLU A 18 -3.62 3.99 20.48
CA GLU A 18 -3.94 4.25 21.89
C GLU A 18 -5.30 3.65 22.28
N TYR A 19 -6.32 3.81 21.42
CA TYR A 19 -7.64 3.26 21.67
C TYR A 19 -7.63 1.73 21.71
N TYR A 20 -7.19 1.07 20.64
CA TYR A 20 -7.20 -0.40 20.58
C TYR A 20 -6.19 -1.03 21.54
N GLY A 21 -5.03 -0.42 21.75
CA GLY A 21 -4.02 -0.89 22.70
C GLY A 21 -4.52 -0.79 24.14
N GLY A 22 -5.14 0.33 24.52
CA GLY A 22 -5.69 0.53 25.85
C GLY A 22 -6.80 -0.48 26.20
N LEU A 23 -7.69 -0.79 25.24
CA LEU A 23 -8.74 -1.79 25.43
C LEU A 23 -8.18 -3.20 25.65
N ASN A 24 -7.00 -3.50 25.11
CA ASN A 24 -6.45 -4.85 25.04
C ASN A 24 -5.19 -5.05 25.93
N GLY A 25 -4.85 -4.07 26.76
CA GLY A 25 -3.74 -4.16 27.69
C GLY A 25 -2.35 -4.15 27.04
N LEU A 26 -2.21 -3.45 25.90
CA LEU A 26 -0.94 -3.12 25.27
C LEU A 26 -0.51 -1.71 25.71
N GLU A 27 0.78 -1.56 25.97
CA GLU A 27 1.42 -0.28 26.24
C GLU A 27 2.35 0.07 25.08
N PHE A 28 1.98 1.09 24.28
CA PHE A 28 2.81 1.55 23.18
C PHE A 28 3.84 2.59 23.64
N LYS A 29 5.12 2.30 23.40
CA LYS A 29 6.21 3.27 23.47
C LYS A 29 6.34 3.91 22.10
N PHE A 30 5.68 5.04 21.89
CA PHE A 30 5.71 5.77 20.64
C PHE A 30 7.06 6.47 20.42
N LEU A 31 7.72 6.14 19.32
CA LEU A 31 9.03 6.64 18.89
C LEU A 31 8.89 7.30 17.52
N GLU A 32 9.19 8.59 17.42
CA GLU A 32 9.13 9.34 16.16
C GLU A 32 10.29 8.98 15.22
N THR A 33 11.36 8.40 15.77
CA THR A 33 12.50 7.92 14.99
C THR A 33 12.18 6.60 14.30
N ARG A 34 12.80 6.38 13.14
CA ARG A 34 12.77 5.11 12.42
C ARG A 34 13.58 4.04 13.15
N LEU A 35 13.21 2.78 12.97
CA LEU A 35 14.03 1.64 13.37
C LEU A 35 15.19 1.48 12.40
N THR A 36 16.40 1.55 12.96
CA THR A 36 17.67 1.34 12.27
C THR A 36 18.62 0.58 13.21
N GLU A 37 19.82 0.25 12.74
CA GLU A 37 20.86 -0.33 13.58
C GLU A 37 21.28 0.60 14.75
N ASP A 38 21.18 1.92 14.58
CA ASP A 38 21.52 2.92 15.60
C ASP A 38 20.40 3.14 16.62
N THR A 39 19.13 2.94 16.21
CA THR A 39 17.97 3.24 17.06
C THR A 39 17.33 2.01 17.68
N VAL A 40 17.77 0.81 17.32
CA VAL A 40 17.21 -0.47 17.80
C VAL A 40 17.28 -0.62 19.32
N GLU A 41 18.25 0.00 19.99
CA GLU A 41 18.39 0.03 21.46
C GLU A 41 17.15 0.61 22.16
N LEU A 42 16.37 1.46 21.49
CA LEU A 42 15.14 2.02 22.04
C LEU A 42 14.04 0.96 22.26
N ALA A 43 14.15 -0.21 21.64
CA ALA A 43 13.22 -1.33 21.84
C ALA A 43 13.54 -2.15 23.12
N ARG A 44 14.65 -1.86 23.81
CA ARG A 44 15.03 -2.62 25.00
C ARG A 44 13.95 -2.55 26.08
N GLY A 45 13.57 -3.73 26.60
CA GLY A 45 12.50 -3.88 27.58
C GLY A 45 11.09 -3.89 27.00
N CYS A 46 10.95 -3.92 25.68
CA CYS A 46 9.68 -4.19 24.98
C CYS A 46 9.61 -5.67 24.58
N GLU A 47 8.39 -6.21 24.54
CA GLU A 47 8.11 -7.61 24.19
C GLU A 47 7.77 -7.77 22.69
N ALA A 48 7.32 -6.68 22.06
CA ALA A 48 6.98 -6.60 20.65
C ALA A 48 7.49 -5.29 20.03
N VAL A 49 7.62 -5.29 18.71
CA VAL A 49 7.98 -4.10 17.93
C VAL A 49 6.96 -3.88 16.83
N CYS A 50 6.49 -2.64 16.67
CA CYS A 50 5.64 -2.21 15.56
C CYS A 50 6.43 -1.30 14.63
N VAL A 51 6.40 -1.61 13.33
CA VAL A 51 7.21 -0.92 12.31
C VAL A 51 6.36 -0.47 11.11
N PHE A 52 6.90 0.45 10.32
CA PHE A 52 6.31 0.94 9.09
C PHE A 52 7.23 0.69 7.87
N VAL A 53 6.82 1.14 6.70
CA VAL A 53 7.49 0.85 5.42
C VAL A 53 8.92 1.39 5.31
N ASN A 54 9.24 2.47 6.04
CA ASN A 54 10.55 3.13 6.00
C ASN A 54 11.49 2.66 7.11
N ASP A 55 11.05 1.76 8.00
CA ASP A 55 11.91 1.15 9.03
C ASP A 55 12.85 0.13 8.41
N THR A 56 14.06 0.02 8.94
CA THR A 56 15.05 -0.98 8.50
C THR A 56 14.97 -2.21 9.40
N VAL A 57 14.50 -3.33 8.85
CA VAL A 57 14.41 -4.61 9.56
C VAL A 57 15.34 -5.64 8.89
N ASN A 58 16.62 -5.30 8.85
CA ASN A 58 17.67 -6.15 8.30
C ASN A 58 18.16 -7.19 9.34
N ALA A 59 19.08 -8.04 8.92
CA ALA A 59 19.64 -9.12 9.76
C ALA A 59 20.22 -8.60 11.09
N ALA A 60 20.97 -7.49 11.06
CA ALA A 60 21.60 -6.92 12.25
C ALA A 60 20.56 -6.41 13.28
N VAL A 61 19.51 -5.72 12.79
CA VAL A 61 18.39 -5.27 13.63
C VAL A 61 17.62 -6.44 14.21
N ILE A 62 17.33 -7.47 13.41
CA ILE A 62 16.63 -8.69 13.86
C ILE A 62 17.42 -9.39 14.96
N ASP A 63 18.74 -9.55 14.82
CA ASP A 63 19.56 -10.21 15.84
C ASP A 63 19.57 -9.43 17.15
N LYS A 64 19.71 -8.12 17.12
CA LYS A 64 19.63 -7.27 18.32
C LYS A 64 18.26 -7.32 18.98
N LEU A 65 17.17 -7.26 18.22
CA LEU A 65 15.82 -7.39 18.78
C LEU A 65 15.62 -8.76 19.42
N TYR A 66 16.13 -9.82 18.80
CA TYR A 66 16.08 -11.17 19.36
C TYR A 66 16.84 -11.28 20.68
N GLU A 67 18.06 -10.67 20.78
CA GLU A 67 18.85 -10.58 22.02
C GLU A 67 18.11 -9.83 23.13
N PHE A 68 17.31 -8.79 22.80
CA PHE A 68 16.49 -8.05 23.78
C PHE A 68 15.25 -8.82 24.26
N GLY A 69 14.98 -9.98 23.68
CA GLY A 69 13.82 -10.80 24.03
C GLY A 69 12.57 -10.52 23.20
N VAL A 70 12.66 -9.67 22.19
CA VAL A 70 11.56 -9.46 21.22
C VAL A 70 11.35 -10.74 20.42
N ARG A 71 10.11 -11.17 20.28
CA ARG A 71 9.73 -12.39 19.52
C ARG A 71 8.73 -12.13 18.41
N ILE A 72 8.18 -10.93 18.31
CA ILE A 72 7.26 -10.54 17.26
C ILE A 72 7.56 -9.12 16.76
N ILE A 73 7.57 -8.97 15.44
CA ILE A 73 7.59 -7.68 14.74
C ILE A 73 6.28 -7.57 13.95
N ALA A 74 5.49 -6.55 14.24
CA ALA A 74 4.21 -6.28 13.59
C ALA A 74 4.35 -5.09 12.63
N LEU A 75 4.19 -5.33 11.33
CA LEU A 75 4.10 -4.27 10.34
C LEU A 75 2.68 -3.71 10.32
N ARG A 76 2.54 -2.40 10.53
CA ARG A 76 1.26 -1.69 10.40
C ARG A 76 0.94 -1.30 8.95
N CYS A 77 1.33 -2.13 7.99
CA CYS A 77 1.14 -1.94 6.55
C CYS A 77 1.07 -3.28 5.83
N ALA A 78 0.67 -3.25 4.56
CA ALA A 78 0.60 -4.44 3.72
C ALA A 78 1.97 -4.83 3.12
N GLY A 79 2.81 -3.83 2.80
CA GLY A 79 4.15 -4.03 2.24
C GLY A 79 5.14 -4.49 3.30
N TYR A 80 6.10 -5.33 2.91
CA TYR A 80 7.13 -5.89 3.80
C TYR A 80 8.52 -6.00 3.14
N ASN A 81 8.77 -5.21 2.10
CA ASN A 81 10.04 -5.25 1.36
C ASN A 81 11.26 -4.80 2.21
N ASN A 82 11.01 -4.06 3.28
CA ASN A 82 12.01 -3.57 4.23
C ASN A 82 12.40 -4.59 5.31
N VAL A 83 11.86 -5.83 5.25
CA VAL A 83 12.10 -6.87 6.26
C VAL A 83 12.86 -8.05 5.67
N ASP A 84 13.96 -8.46 6.31
CA ASP A 84 14.64 -9.73 6.00
C ASP A 84 13.90 -10.90 6.65
N ILE A 85 12.80 -11.31 6.01
CA ILE A 85 11.94 -12.40 6.48
C ILE A 85 12.73 -13.72 6.57
N ARG A 86 13.71 -13.92 5.67
CA ARG A 86 14.53 -15.12 5.65
C ARG A 86 15.39 -15.22 6.90
N HIS A 87 15.99 -14.11 7.32
CA HIS A 87 16.83 -14.06 8.53
C HIS A 87 16.00 -14.12 9.81
N ALA A 88 14.78 -13.58 9.80
CA ALA A 88 13.85 -13.64 10.93
C ALA A 88 13.33 -15.05 11.21
N PHE A 89 13.31 -15.92 10.21
CA PHE A 89 12.76 -17.27 10.32
C PHE A 89 13.42 -18.09 11.44
N GLY A 90 12.59 -18.63 12.34
CA GLY A 90 13.06 -19.39 13.52
C GLY A 90 13.55 -18.53 14.69
N LYS A 91 13.50 -17.18 14.58
CA LYS A 91 13.93 -16.24 15.63
C LYS A 91 12.78 -15.34 16.07
N ILE A 92 12.19 -14.60 15.13
CA ILE A 92 11.16 -13.59 15.38
C ILE A 92 10.00 -13.79 14.41
N HIS A 93 8.79 -13.78 14.91
CA HIS A 93 7.57 -13.82 14.10
C HIS A 93 7.36 -12.48 13.43
N ILE A 94 7.08 -12.50 12.13
CA ILE A 94 6.79 -11.30 11.35
C ILE A 94 5.31 -11.34 10.94
N VAL A 95 4.53 -10.40 11.41
CA VAL A 95 3.11 -10.25 11.06
C VAL A 95 2.87 -8.93 10.34
N HIS A 96 1.85 -8.86 9.50
CA HIS A 96 1.53 -7.66 8.75
C HIS A 96 0.02 -7.43 8.64
N VAL A 97 -0.38 -6.28 8.08
CA VAL A 97 -1.77 -5.97 7.78
C VAL A 97 -2.02 -6.23 6.30
N PRO A 98 -2.59 -7.38 5.91
CA PRO A 98 -2.72 -7.78 4.50
C PRO A 98 -3.73 -6.94 3.73
N ALA A 99 -4.71 -6.35 4.43
CA ALA A 99 -5.71 -5.46 3.87
C ALA A 99 -6.31 -4.57 4.98
N TYR A 100 -6.60 -3.32 4.66
CA TYR A 100 -7.17 -2.37 5.62
C TYR A 100 -8.44 -1.69 5.09
N SER A 101 -8.40 -1.01 3.93
CA SER A 101 -9.57 -0.44 3.25
C SER A 101 -9.32 -0.38 1.74
N PRO A 102 -9.86 -1.32 0.96
CA PRO A 102 -9.73 -1.27 -0.49
C PRO A 102 -10.50 -0.08 -1.09
N TYR A 103 -11.54 0.41 -0.40
CA TYR A 103 -12.31 1.60 -0.79
C TYR A 103 -11.44 2.86 -0.73
N ALA A 104 -10.65 3.05 0.34
CA ALA A 104 -9.79 4.22 0.49
C ALA A 104 -8.90 4.43 -0.74
N VAL A 105 -8.21 3.38 -1.20
CA VAL A 105 -7.31 3.45 -2.36
C VAL A 105 -8.08 3.66 -3.66
N ALA A 106 -9.19 2.98 -3.87
CA ALA A 106 -10.00 3.12 -5.08
C ALA A 106 -10.62 4.53 -5.20
N GLU A 107 -11.14 5.06 -4.10
CA GLU A 107 -11.71 6.41 -4.03
C GLU A 107 -10.65 7.49 -4.21
N HIS A 108 -9.46 7.31 -3.61
CA HIS A 108 -8.32 8.22 -3.84
C HIS A 108 -7.90 8.23 -5.32
N THR A 109 -7.85 7.06 -5.97
CA THR A 109 -7.57 6.95 -7.40
C THR A 109 -8.60 7.73 -8.23
N ALA A 110 -9.88 7.60 -7.90
CA ALA A 110 -10.95 8.36 -8.55
C ALA A 110 -10.85 9.87 -8.29
N ALA A 111 -10.49 10.26 -7.07
CA ALA A 111 -10.27 11.67 -6.70
C ALA A 111 -9.10 12.28 -7.49
N LEU A 112 -7.99 11.58 -7.65
CA LEU A 112 -6.85 11.98 -8.47
C LEU A 112 -7.27 12.13 -9.94
N LEU A 113 -8.01 11.15 -10.49
CA LEU A 113 -8.53 11.19 -11.86
C LEU A 113 -9.37 12.44 -12.06
N LEU A 114 -10.39 12.67 -11.22
CA LEU A 114 -11.27 13.84 -11.31
C LEU A 114 -10.51 15.15 -11.14
N THR A 115 -9.58 15.22 -10.19
CA THR A 115 -8.74 16.39 -9.96
C THR A 115 -7.89 16.73 -11.19
N SER A 116 -7.32 15.72 -11.84
CA SER A 116 -6.52 15.88 -13.05
C SER A 116 -7.37 16.32 -14.24
N VAL A 117 -8.46 15.61 -14.51
CA VAL A 117 -9.34 15.86 -15.67
C VAL A 117 -10.03 17.22 -15.58
N ARG A 118 -10.51 17.61 -14.39
CA ARG A 118 -11.24 18.86 -14.17
C ARG A 118 -10.34 20.01 -13.71
N ARG A 119 -9.02 19.78 -13.55
CA ARG A 119 -8.06 20.80 -13.13
C ARG A 119 -8.38 21.48 -11.79
N ILE A 120 -9.02 20.75 -10.86
CA ILE A 120 -9.55 21.30 -9.61
C ILE A 120 -8.48 21.97 -8.77
N HIS A 121 -7.31 21.32 -8.62
CA HIS A 121 -6.16 21.84 -7.89
C HIS A 121 -5.69 23.21 -8.41
N LYS A 122 -5.64 23.38 -9.75
CA LYS A 122 -5.24 24.66 -10.37
C LYS A 122 -6.32 25.73 -10.23
N ALA A 123 -7.58 25.35 -10.34
CA ALA A 123 -8.69 26.27 -10.13
C ALA A 123 -8.70 26.78 -8.68
N TYR A 124 -8.49 25.90 -7.72
CA TYR A 124 -8.39 26.25 -6.30
C TYR A 124 -7.25 27.24 -6.02
N ASP A 125 -6.02 26.96 -6.51
CA ASP A 125 -4.87 27.86 -6.33
C ASP A 125 -5.12 29.25 -6.93
N ARG A 126 -5.72 29.30 -8.15
CA ARG A 126 -6.04 30.58 -8.81
C ARG A 126 -7.03 31.41 -8.01
N THR A 127 -8.13 30.80 -7.56
CA THR A 127 -9.17 31.55 -6.83
C THR A 127 -8.68 32.06 -5.49
N ARG A 128 -7.79 31.34 -4.81
CA ARG A 128 -7.10 31.84 -3.59
C ARG A 128 -6.26 33.09 -3.84
N ASN A 129 -5.76 33.26 -5.05
CA ASN A 129 -5.01 34.44 -5.48
C ASN A 129 -5.89 35.46 -6.26
N PHE A 130 -7.21 35.39 -6.08
CA PHE A 130 -8.23 36.25 -6.75
C PHE A 130 -8.15 36.22 -8.27
N ASN A 131 -7.57 35.18 -8.86
CA ASN A 131 -7.57 34.96 -10.31
C ASN A 131 -8.77 34.06 -10.69
N PHE A 132 -9.82 34.64 -11.18
CA PHE A 132 -11.05 33.95 -11.59
C PHE A 132 -11.08 33.55 -13.09
N SER A 133 -9.97 33.68 -13.80
CA SER A 133 -9.87 33.24 -15.20
C SER A 133 -9.96 31.72 -15.31
N ILE A 134 -10.82 31.24 -16.19
CA ILE A 134 -10.97 29.81 -16.53
C ILE A 134 -10.10 29.37 -17.70
N SER A 135 -9.32 30.28 -18.29
CA SER A 135 -8.42 29.98 -19.41
C SER A 135 -7.41 28.87 -19.03
N GLY A 136 -7.30 27.83 -19.89
CA GLY A 136 -6.42 26.69 -19.66
C GLY A 136 -6.90 25.70 -18.59
N LEU A 137 -8.13 25.83 -18.07
CA LEU A 137 -8.76 24.86 -17.16
C LEU A 137 -9.70 23.89 -17.89
N THR A 138 -9.76 23.93 -19.23
CA THR A 138 -10.58 23.01 -20.00
C THR A 138 -10.20 21.56 -19.71
N GLY A 139 -11.17 20.78 -19.28
CA GLY A 139 -11.08 19.33 -19.06
C GLY A 139 -11.86 18.55 -20.13
N PHE A 140 -12.15 17.30 -19.85
CA PHE A 140 -13.02 16.44 -20.66
C PHE A 140 -13.96 15.62 -19.77
N ASP A 141 -15.02 15.09 -20.37
CA ASP A 141 -15.98 14.23 -19.66
C ASP A 141 -15.47 12.78 -19.61
N LEU A 142 -15.68 12.11 -18.47
CA LEU A 142 -15.36 10.69 -18.31
C LEU A 142 -16.38 9.79 -19.00
N HIS A 143 -17.63 10.24 -19.09
CA HIS A 143 -18.71 9.51 -19.76
C HIS A 143 -18.34 9.13 -21.20
N GLY A 144 -18.48 7.85 -21.55
CA GLY A 144 -18.14 7.31 -22.86
C GLY A 144 -16.64 7.18 -23.15
N LYS A 145 -15.75 7.43 -22.15
CA LYS A 145 -14.32 7.13 -22.27
C LYS A 145 -14.03 5.70 -21.87
N THR A 146 -12.99 5.14 -22.46
CA THR A 146 -12.51 3.79 -22.09
C THR A 146 -11.45 3.88 -21.01
N VAL A 147 -11.66 3.18 -19.90
CA VAL A 147 -10.64 2.96 -18.85
C VAL A 147 -10.10 1.55 -18.92
N GLY A 148 -8.79 1.41 -18.98
CA GLY A 148 -8.05 0.15 -18.86
C GLY A 148 -7.57 -0.04 -17.43
N VAL A 149 -8.03 -1.10 -16.78
CA VAL A 149 -7.66 -1.44 -15.39
C VAL A 149 -6.70 -2.61 -15.39
N VAL A 150 -5.47 -2.38 -14.94
CA VAL A 150 -4.44 -3.42 -14.80
C VAL A 150 -4.45 -3.94 -13.37
N GLY A 151 -4.94 -5.15 -13.16
CA GLY A 151 -5.18 -5.75 -11.84
C GLY A 151 -6.61 -5.53 -11.35
N THR A 152 -7.36 -6.62 -11.22
CA THR A 152 -8.77 -6.64 -10.79
C THR A 152 -8.96 -7.37 -9.46
N GLY A 153 -8.00 -7.21 -8.56
CA GLY A 153 -8.12 -7.59 -7.16
C GLY A 153 -9.18 -6.76 -6.42
N LYS A 154 -9.17 -6.79 -5.10
CA LYS A 154 -10.18 -6.09 -4.28
C LYS A 154 -10.30 -4.60 -4.65
N ILE A 155 -9.17 -3.89 -4.77
CA ILE A 155 -9.13 -2.45 -5.09
C ILE A 155 -9.56 -2.20 -6.53
N GLY A 156 -8.98 -2.94 -7.49
CA GLY A 156 -9.28 -2.73 -8.91
C GLY A 156 -10.76 -2.94 -9.24
N ARG A 157 -11.44 -3.90 -8.62
CA ARG A 157 -12.90 -4.10 -8.80
C ARG A 157 -13.73 -2.93 -8.32
N ILE A 158 -13.39 -2.38 -7.15
CA ILE A 158 -14.09 -1.19 -6.63
C ILE A 158 -13.87 -0.02 -7.59
N PHE A 159 -12.65 0.16 -8.10
CA PHE A 159 -12.37 1.21 -9.08
C PHE A 159 -13.13 1.00 -10.39
N VAL A 160 -13.27 -0.25 -10.87
CA VAL A 160 -14.12 -0.61 -12.01
C VAL A 160 -15.56 -0.16 -11.79
N ASP A 161 -16.14 -0.43 -10.62
CA ASP A 161 -17.52 -0.05 -10.31
C ASP A 161 -17.69 1.48 -10.22
N ILE A 162 -16.71 2.19 -9.67
CA ILE A 162 -16.69 3.66 -9.68
C ILE A 162 -16.66 4.19 -11.11
N CYS A 163 -15.81 3.65 -11.98
CA CYS A 163 -15.72 4.06 -13.39
C CYS A 163 -17.01 3.77 -14.16
N ARG A 164 -17.66 2.64 -13.92
CA ARG A 164 -18.99 2.34 -14.48
C ARG A 164 -20.04 3.33 -14.02
N GLY A 165 -19.98 3.76 -12.74
CA GLY A 165 -20.85 4.82 -12.21
C GLY A 165 -20.71 6.16 -12.92
N PHE A 166 -19.55 6.45 -13.51
CA PHE A 166 -19.31 7.61 -14.38
C PHE A 166 -19.73 7.38 -15.85
N GLY A 167 -20.27 6.21 -16.20
CA GLY A 167 -20.65 5.87 -17.57
C GLY A 167 -19.46 5.63 -18.48
N MET A 168 -18.33 5.17 -17.94
CA MET A 168 -17.15 4.80 -18.71
C MET A 168 -17.29 3.36 -19.24
N GLU A 169 -16.65 3.10 -20.37
CA GLU A 169 -16.36 1.74 -20.84
C GLU A 169 -15.16 1.20 -20.07
N VAL A 170 -15.29 0.01 -19.47
CA VAL A 170 -14.23 -0.60 -18.67
C VAL A 170 -13.71 -1.85 -19.36
N ILE A 171 -12.41 -1.86 -19.66
CA ILE A 171 -11.67 -3.06 -20.05
C ILE A 171 -10.59 -3.35 -19.02
N ALA A 172 -10.19 -4.60 -18.87
CA ALA A 172 -9.22 -4.96 -17.85
C ALA A 172 -8.20 -5.99 -18.32
N TYR A 173 -7.08 -6.05 -17.61
CA TYR A 173 -6.08 -7.10 -17.69
C TYR A 173 -5.76 -7.63 -16.30
N ASP A 174 -5.85 -8.94 -16.12
CA ASP A 174 -5.43 -9.63 -14.90
C ASP A 174 -4.97 -11.06 -15.26
N LYS A 175 -4.02 -11.62 -14.48
CA LYS A 175 -3.62 -13.03 -14.60
C LYS A 175 -4.73 -13.99 -14.17
N PHE A 176 -5.62 -13.52 -13.29
CA PHE A 176 -6.73 -14.29 -12.72
C PHE A 176 -8.05 -13.56 -12.99
N PRO A 177 -8.54 -13.64 -14.25
CA PRO A 177 -9.79 -12.99 -14.64
C PRO A 177 -10.98 -13.45 -13.79
N SER A 178 -11.91 -12.55 -13.52
CA SER A 178 -13.14 -12.84 -12.80
C SER A 178 -14.36 -12.46 -13.64
N GLU A 179 -15.51 -13.06 -13.37
CA GLU A 179 -16.75 -12.76 -14.09
C GLU A 179 -17.16 -11.27 -13.99
N GLY A 180 -17.85 -10.80 -15.01
CA GLY A 180 -18.48 -9.48 -15.03
C GLY A 180 -17.59 -8.31 -15.46
N ILE A 181 -16.36 -8.57 -15.90
CA ILE A 181 -15.44 -7.56 -16.44
C ILE A 181 -14.98 -8.01 -17.83
N ASP A 182 -14.85 -7.08 -18.77
CA ASP A 182 -14.33 -7.35 -20.12
C ASP A 182 -12.80 -7.40 -20.08
N TYR A 183 -12.23 -8.61 -20.19
CA TYR A 183 -10.79 -8.83 -20.16
C TYR A 183 -10.21 -8.88 -21.57
N VAL A 184 -9.13 -8.15 -21.75
CA VAL A 184 -8.38 -8.07 -23.00
C VAL A 184 -6.90 -8.34 -22.78
N SER A 185 -6.13 -8.49 -23.86
CA SER A 185 -4.67 -8.53 -23.75
C SER A 185 -4.12 -7.19 -23.26
N LEU A 186 -2.94 -7.19 -22.62
CA LEU A 186 -2.31 -5.95 -22.15
C LEU A 186 -2.06 -4.96 -23.30
N ASP A 187 -1.64 -5.44 -24.45
CA ASP A 187 -1.43 -4.62 -25.64
C ASP A 187 -2.72 -3.99 -26.15
N GLU A 188 -3.80 -4.75 -26.16
CA GLU A 188 -5.12 -4.24 -26.54
C GLU A 188 -5.62 -3.19 -25.54
N LEU A 189 -5.41 -3.41 -24.24
CA LEU A 189 -5.72 -2.45 -23.19
C LEU A 189 -4.99 -1.12 -23.45
N PHE A 190 -3.69 -1.14 -23.74
CA PHE A 190 -2.93 0.07 -24.04
C PHE A 190 -3.45 0.82 -25.25
N VAL A 191 -3.81 0.11 -26.32
CA VAL A 191 -4.29 0.73 -27.56
C VAL A 191 -5.68 1.36 -27.39
N ARG A 192 -6.57 0.71 -26.63
CA ARG A 192 -7.99 1.12 -26.52
C ARG A 192 -8.26 2.15 -25.44
N SER A 193 -7.42 2.26 -24.42
CA SER A 193 -7.71 3.06 -23.23
C SER A 193 -7.45 4.55 -23.43
N ASP A 194 -8.38 5.40 -22.95
CA ASP A 194 -8.18 6.83 -22.74
C ASP A 194 -7.56 7.10 -21.36
N ILE A 195 -7.83 6.23 -20.39
CA ILE A 195 -7.29 6.26 -19.04
C ILE A 195 -6.76 4.86 -18.71
N ILE A 196 -5.59 4.76 -18.07
CA ILE A 196 -5.01 3.50 -17.59
C ILE A 196 -4.78 3.62 -16.10
N SER A 197 -5.27 2.66 -15.33
CA SER A 197 -5.11 2.62 -13.87
C SER A 197 -4.47 1.31 -13.41
N LEU A 198 -3.43 1.44 -12.57
CA LEU A 198 -2.63 0.32 -12.10
C LEU A 198 -3.07 -0.08 -10.69
N HIS A 199 -3.49 -1.35 -10.54
CA HIS A 199 -3.92 -1.96 -9.29
C HIS A 199 -3.34 -3.37 -9.11
N CYS A 200 -2.28 -3.71 -9.87
CA CYS A 200 -1.57 -4.98 -9.79
C CYS A 200 -0.43 -4.92 -8.76
N PRO A 201 0.01 -6.07 -8.19
CA PRO A 201 1.20 -6.12 -7.36
C PRO A 201 2.47 -5.91 -8.20
N LEU A 202 3.54 -5.45 -7.55
CA LEU A 202 4.87 -5.42 -8.14
C LEU A 202 5.48 -6.82 -8.10
N THR A 203 5.82 -7.34 -9.27
CA THR A 203 6.53 -8.60 -9.49
C THR A 203 7.56 -8.40 -10.59
N ASP A 204 8.44 -9.37 -10.83
CA ASP A 204 9.39 -9.29 -11.94
C ASP A 204 8.72 -9.07 -13.31
N GLU A 205 7.50 -9.59 -13.48
CA GLU A 205 6.73 -9.45 -14.73
C GLU A 205 5.97 -8.13 -14.84
N THR A 206 5.63 -7.49 -13.73
CA THR A 206 4.90 -6.22 -13.70
C THR A 206 5.80 -5.02 -13.48
N ARG A 207 7.07 -5.24 -13.13
CA ARG A 207 8.06 -4.18 -13.03
C ARG A 207 8.16 -3.46 -14.38
N HIS A 208 8.03 -2.12 -14.34
CA HIS A 208 8.03 -1.27 -15.52
C HIS A 208 7.05 -1.73 -16.63
N ILE A 209 5.88 -2.21 -16.22
CA ILE A 209 4.80 -2.56 -17.16
C ILE A 209 4.38 -1.33 -17.99
N ILE A 210 4.53 -0.13 -17.42
CA ILE A 210 4.49 1.14 -18.13
C ILE A 210 5.94 1.57 -18.41
N ASN A 211 6.34 1.49 -19.66
CA ASN A 211 7.66 1.81 -20.19
C ASN A 211 7.54 2.51 -21.55
N ALA A 212 8.67 2.82 -22.19
CA ALA A 212 8.68 3.51 -23.48
C ALA A 212 7.88 2.77 -24.56
N ASP A 213 8.00 1.43 -24.65
CA ASP A 213 7.31 0.62 -25.64
C ASP A 213 5.80 0.57 -25.41
N SER A 214 5.38 0.39 -24.15
CA SER A 214 3.95 0.41 -23.80
C SER A 214 3.34 1.80 -24.02
N ILE A 215 4.03 2.88 -23.64
CA ILE A 215 3.60 4.26 -23.87
C ILE A 215 3.45 4.52 -25.38
N ALA A 216 4.36 4.03 -26.21
CA ALA A 216 4.26 4.20 -27.66
C ALA A 216 2.96 3.61 -28.24
N LYS A 217 2.46 2.50 -27.69
CA LYS A 217 1.19 1.84 -28.10
C LYS A 217 -0.06 2.62 -27.68
N MET A 218 -0.01 3.38 -26.58
CA MET A 218 -1.17 4.06 -25.98
C MET A 218 -1.76 5.12 -26.91
N LYS A 219 -2.98 5.56 -26.62
CA LYS A 219 -3.57 6.73 -27.29
C LYS A 219 -2.79 7.99 -26.96
N LYS A 220 -2.74 8.92 -27.92
CA LYS A 220 -2.21 10.26 -27.64
C LYS A 220 -3.10 10.99 -26.64
N GLY A 221 -2.49 11.51 -25.58
CA GLY A 221 -3.22 12.20 -24.52
C GLY A 221 -3.75 11.27 -23.42
N VAL A 222 -3.31 10.01 -23.37
CA VAL A 222 -3.69 9.05 -22.31
C VAL A 222 -3.43 9.60 -20.92
N VAL A 223 -4.31 9.28 -19.98
CA VAL A 223 -4.12 9.55 -18.53
C VAL A 223 -3.65 8.28 -17.85
N ILE A 224 -2.58 8.38 -17.06
CA ILE A 224 -2.02 7.25 -16.31
C ILE A 224 -2.20 7.49 -14.82
N LEU A 225 -2.75 6.49 -14.10
CA LEU A 225 -2.99 6.51 -12.66
C LEU A 225 -2.19 5.38 -12.01
N ASN A 226 -1.44 5.70 -10.96
CA ASN A 226 -0.74 4.70 -10.16
C ASN A 226 -0.87 4.99 -8.66
N THR A 227 -1.66 4.17 -7.99
CA THR A 227 -1.85 4.16 -6.54
C THR A 227 -1.47 2.79 -5.96
N SER A 228 -0.59 2.05 -6.65
CA SER A 228 -0.19 0.69 -6.28
C SER A 228 1.28 0.62 -5.84
N ARG A 229 2.23 0.55 -6.77
CA ARG A 229 3.68 0.56 -6.50
C ARG A 229 4.42 1.40 -7.54
N GLY A 230 5.39 2.20 -7.10
CA GLY A 230 6.13 3.12 -7.97
C GLY A 230 6.80 2.42 -9.14
N ALA A 231 7.51 1.34 -8.89
CA ALA A 231 8.26 0.58 -9.89
C ALA A 231 7.40 -0.18 -10.93
N LEU A 232 6.07 -0.03 -10.93
CA LEU A 232 5.22 -0.42 -12.07
C LEU A 232 5.40 0.51 -13.27
N ILE A 233 5.92 1.71 -13.05
CA ILE A 233 6.16 2.72 -14.07
C ILE A 233 7.67 3.00 -14.12
N ASP A 234 8.24 2.93 -15.32
CA ASP A 234 9.53 3.53 -15.62
C ASP A 234 9.35 5.05 -15.64
N ALA A 235 9.88 5.72 -14.62
CA ALA A 235 9.67 7.14 -14.41
C ALA A 235 10.34 8.01 -15.48
N GLU A 236 11.49 7.58 -16.04
CA GLU A 236 12.14 8.27 -17.15
C GLU A 236 11.30 8.17 -18.43
N ALA A 237 10.81 6.97 -18.76
CA ALA A 237 9.92 6.77 -19.90
C ALA A 237 8.61 7.58 -19.78
N LEU A 238 8.07 7.66 -18.55
CA LEU A 238 6.90 8.49 -18.28
C LEU A 238 7.19 9.98 -18.54
N LEU A 239 8.30 10.51 -18.02
CA LEU A 239 8.70 11.90 -18.22
C LEU A 239 8.85 12.23 -19.70
N GLU A 240 9.52 11.37 -20.49
CA GLU A 240 9.67 11.56 -21.92
C GLU A 240 8.32 11.46 -22.66
N GLY A 241 7.45 10.54 -22.24
CA GLY A 241 6.08 10.43 -22.76
C GLY A 241 5.24 11.69 -22.54
N ILE A 242 5.40 12.33 -21.37
CA ILE A 242 4.75 13.62 -21.02
C ILE A 242 5.31 14.74 -21.91
N LYS A 243 6.63 14.86 -22.03
CA LYS A 243 7.31 15.88 -22.86
C LYS A 243 6.91 15.75 -24.33
N ALA A 244 6.79 14.53 -24.83
CA ALA A 244 6.31 14.22 -26.18
C ALA A 244 4.79 14.45 -26.36
N ARG A 245 4.06 14.81 -25.31
CA ARG A 245 2.59 14.94 -25.31
C ARG A 245 1.85 13.65 -25.72
N LYS A 246 2.49 12.52 -25.55
CA LYS A 246 1.89 11.20 -25.72
C LYS A 246 1.05 10.88 -24.47
N VAL A 247 1.61 11.13 -23.29
CA VAL A 247 0.90 11.09 -22.00
C VAL A 247 0.30 12.47 -21.74
N GLY A 248 -1.02 12.52 -21.62
CA GLY A 248 -1.80 13.74 -21.39
C GLY A 248 -1.81 14.18 -19.94
N ALA A 249 -1.79 13.23 -19.01
CA ALA A 249 -1.64 13.47 -17.57
C ALA A 249 -1.12 12.22 -16.86
N ALA A 250 -0.45 12.41 -15.73
CA ALA A 250 -0.08 11.36 -14.80
C ALA A 250 -0.52 11.72 -13.38
N CYS A 251 -1.10 10.75 -12.67
CA CYS A 251 -1.51 10.88 -11.27
C CYS A 251 -0.86 9.75 -10.49
N LEU A 252 0.07 10.10 -9.63
CA LEU A 252 0.97 9.18 -8.94
C LEU A 252 0.82 9.37 -7.44
N ASP A 253 0.35 8.33 -6.73
CA ASP A 253 0.39 8.31 -5.27
C ASP A 253 1.66 7.62 -4.77
N VAL A 254 2.38 6.95 -5.68
CA VAL A 254 3.59 6.18 -5.41
C VAL A 254 4.68 6.53 -6.43
N TYR A 255 5.94 6.39 -6.00
CA TYR A 255 7.12 6.63 -6.81
C TYR A 255 8.17 5.54 -6.57
N GLU A 256 9.03 5.23 -7.56
CA GLU A 256 9.98 4.10 -7.45
C GLU A 256 10.98 4.32 -6.32
N GLU A 257 11.53 5.53 -6.18
CA GLU A 257 12.55 5.92 -5.19
C GLU A 257 11.94 6.69 -4.01
N GLU A 258 10.72 6.32 -3.58
CA GLU A 258 9.97 7.07 -2.55
C GLU A 258 10.51 6.92 -1.13
N ALA A 259 11.32 5.91 -0.84
CA ALA A 259 11.62 5.44 0.51
C ALA A 259 12.19 6.50 1.46
N ASP A 260 13.01 7.44 0.98
CA ASP A 260 13.63 8.49 1.79
C ASP A 260 13.00 9.88 1.59
N ILE A 261 11.93 9.94 0.81
CA ILE A 261 11.27 11.18 0.41
C ILE A 261 9.87 11.26 1.00
N PHE A 262 9.05 10.21 0.80
CA PHE A 262 7.65 10.21 1.21
C PHE A 262 7.50 10.05 2.73
N PHE A 263 6.42 10.59 3.26
CA PHE A 263 6.10 10.70 4.69
C PHE A 263 6.99 11.65 5.49
N GLU A 264 7.88 12.41 4.85
CA GLU A 264 8.78 13.37 5.49
C GLU A 264 8.55 14.80 4.99
N ASP A 265 8.75 15.80 5.85
CA ASP A 265 8.77 17.19 5.44
C ASP A 265 10.14 17.55 4.86
N LYS A 266 10.23 17.62 3.54
CA LYS A 266 11.43 18.02 2.81
C LYS A 266 11.36 19.46 2.31
N SER A 267 10.37 20.27 2.72
CA SER A 267 10.15 21.62 2.20
C SER A 267 11.33 22.59 2.46
N GLY A 268 12.12 22.33 3.52
CA GLY A 268 13.32 23.07 3.85
C GLY A 268 14.63 22.53 3.25
N HIS A 269 14.58 21.53 2.39
CA HIS A 269 15.76 20.85 1.85
C HIS A 269 15.81 20.94 0.33
N ILE A 270 17.01 20.82 -0.22
CA ILE A 270 17.19 20.65 -1.67
C ILE A 270 16.74 19.23 -2.02
N MET A 271 15.88 19.12 -3.03
CA MET A 271 15.47 17.83 -3.55
C MET A 271 16.55 17.29 -4.49
N ASP A 272 17.22 16.23 -4.05
CA ASP A 272 18.32 15.60 -4.82
C ASP A 272 17.80 14.74 -5.98
N ASP A 273 16.54 14.25 -5.89
CA ASP A 273 15.90 13.49 -6.97
C ASP A 273 15.45 14.44 -8.09
N GLU A 274 16.30 14.55 -9.13
CA GLU A 274 16.00 15.38 -10.31
C GLU A 274 14.80 14.89 -11.09
N LEU A 275 14.57 13.56 -11.15
CA LEU A 275 13.49 12.98 -11.94
C LEU A 275 12.14 13.27 -11.28
N LEU A 276 12.01 13.05 -9.97
CA LEU A 276 10.82 13.41 -9.21
C LEU A 276 10.55 14.91 -9.28
N SER A 277 11.58 15.73 -9.09
CA SER A 277 11.48 17.20 -9.18
C SER A 277 10.93 17.64 -10.55
N ARG A 278 11.41 17.03 -11.64
CA ARG A 278 10.89 17.29 -13.00
C ARG A 278 9.44 16.84 -13.14
N LEU A 279 9.09 15.65 -12.66
CA LEU A 279 7.70 15.16 -12.71
C LEU A 279 6.75 16.09 -11.97
N ILE A 280 7.10 16.49 -10.73
CA ILE A 280 6.28 17.42 -9.93
C ILE A 280 6.13 18.79 -10.63
N SER A 281 7.15 19.25 -11.34
CA SER A 281 7.11 20.54 -12.06
C SER A 281 6.20 20.52 -13.30
N MET A 282 5.85 19.33 -13.81
CA MET A 282 5.00 19.21 -15.01
C MET A 282 3.55 19.63 -14.70
N PRO A 283 2.94 20.51 -15.54
CA PRO A 283 1.62 21.08 -15.24
C PRO A 283 0.46 20.08 -15.32
N ASN A 284 0.70 18.88 -15.81
CA ASN A 284 -0.25 17.79 -16.01
C ASN A 284 0.11 16.54 -15.20
N VAL A 285 0.99 16.68 -14.22
CA VAL A 285 1.34 15.63 -13.24
C VAL A 285 0.80 16.02 -11.88
N ILE A 286 0.20 15.07 -11.18
CA ILE A 286 -0.21 15.18 -9.79
C ILE A 286 0.53 14.07 -9.03
N VAL A 287 1.28 14.45 -8.01
CA VAL A 287 1.94 13.51 -7.10
C VAL A 287 1.34 13.71 -5.71
N THR A 288 0.98 12.62 -5.06
CA THR A 288 0.62 12.56 -3.65
C THR A 288 1.58 11.60 -2.94
N SER A 289 1.79 11.77 -1.64
CA SER A 289 2.89 11.10 -0.93
C SER A 289 2.44 9.78 -0.30
N HIS A 290 2.05 8.81 -1.13
CA HIS A 290 1.61 7.45 -0.73
C HIS A 290 0.50 7.50 0.33
N GLN A 291 -0.48 8.40 0.12
CA GLN A 291 -1.54 8.68 1.08
C GLN A 291 -2.90 8.05 0.71
N ALA A 292 -2.98 7.25 -0.35
CA ALA A 292 -4.23 6.65 -0.79
C ALA A 292 -4.92 5.80 0.29
N PHE A 293 -4.18 5.32 1.27
CA PHE A 293 -4.73 4.57 2.41
C PHE A 293 -5.31 5.47 3.52
N LEU A 294 -4.96 6.76 3.57
CA LEU A 294 -5.13 7.63 4.74
C LEU A 294 -6.60 8.05 4.92
N THR A 295 -7.41 7.14 5.45
CA THR A 295 -8.79 7.37 5.89
C THR A 295 -8.99 6.89 7.33
N LYS A 296 -10.01 7.40 8.00
CA LYS A 296 -10.32 7.00 9.38
C LYS A 296 -10.58 5.50 9.49
N GLU A 297 -11.31 4.96 8.52
CA GLU A 297 -11.65 3.53 8.43
C GLU A 297 -10.39 2.68 8.23
N ALA A 298 -9.51 3.09 7.34
CA ALA A 298 -8.25 2.37 7.10
C ALA A 298 -7.35 2.40 8.34
N LEU A 299 -7.16 3.56 8.97
CA LEU A 299 -6.35 3.72 10.18
C LEU A 299 -6.90 2.89 11.34
N SER A 300 -8.22 2.86 11.52
CA SER A 300 -8.89 2.02 12.51
C SER A 300 -8.62 0.53 12.24
N ASN A 301 -8.83 0.08 11.00
CA ASN A 301 -8.61 -1.31 10.60
C ASN A 301 -7.13 -1.73 10.72
N ILE A 302 -6.19 -0.83 10.39
CA ILE A 302 -4.76 -1.07 10.56
C ILE A 302 -4.43 -1.30 12.04
N ALA A 303 -4.88 -0.41 12.90
CA ALA A 303 -4.60 -0.50 14.35
C ALA A 303 -5.24 -1.76 14.96
N GLU A 304 -6.52 -2.01 14.65
CA GLU A 304 -7.22 -3.20 15.14
C GLU A 304 -6.55 -4.50 14.68
N THR A 305 -6.17 -4.59 13.41
CA THR A 305 -5.50 -5.79 12.87
C THR A 305 -4.11 -5.96 13.49
N THR A 306 -3.33 -4.88 13.61
CA THR A 306 -1.97 -4.94 14.19
C THR A 306 -2.02 -5.37 15.67
N VAL A 307 -2.94 -4.79 16.44
CA VAL A 307 -3.17 -5.16 17.83
C VAL A 307 -3.61 -6.62 17.95
N GLY A 308 -4.57 -7.05 17.11
CA GLY A 308 -5.03 -8.43 17.06
C GLY A 308 -3.93 -9.43 16.74
N ASN A 309 -3.05 -9.11 15.79
CA ASN A 309 -1.89 -9.94 15.44
C ASN A 309 -0.94 -10.11 16.64
N ILE A 310 -0.64 -9.01 17.38
CA ILE A 310 0.21 -9.05 18.58
C ILE A 310 -0.46 -9.91 19.68
N LEU A 311 -1.76 -9.71 19.92
CA LEU A 311 -2.49 -10.48 20.93
C LEU A 311 -2.54 -11.97 20.62
N SER A 312 -2.80 -12.32 19.35
CA SER A 312 -2.80 -13.71 18.88
C SER A 312 -1.49 -14.42 19.16
N PHE A 313 -0.35 -13.72 18.97
CA PHE A 313 0.97 -14.26 19.32
C PHE A 313 1.12 -14.53 20.82
N PHE A 314 0.63 -13.65 21.69
CA PHE A 314 0.73 -13.83 23.15
C PHE A 314 -0.38 -14.72 23.72
N GLY A 315 -1.18 -15.42 22.88
CA GLY A 315 -2.27 -16.30 23.32
C GLY A 315 -3.40 -15.57 24.03
N LYS A 316 -3.56 -14.24 23.78
CA LYS A 316 -4.66 -13.44 24.31
C LYS A 316 -5.77 -13.33 23.30
N ASP A 317 -7.02 -13.60 23.75
CA ASP A 317 -8.21 -13.38 22.93
C ASP A 317 -8.41 -11.85 22.71
N ASP A 318 -8.52 -11.44 21.45
CA ASP A 318 -8.78 -10.06 21.06
C ASP A 318 -10.28 -9.69 21.16
N GLY A 319 -11.12 -10.59 21.70
CA GLY A 319 -12.56 -10.40 21.87
C GLY A 319 -13.35 -10.46 20.53
N ARG A 320 -12.69 -10.71 19.42
CA ARG A 320 -13.37 -10.96 18.15
C ARG A 320 -13.93 -12.38 18.15
N GLY A 321 -15.21 -12.54 18.42
CA GLY A 321 -15.90 -13.82 18.25
C GLY A 321 -15.62 -14.35 16.84
N ARG A 322 -15.04 -15.54 16.72
CA ARG A 322 -14.80 -16.23 15.45
C ARG A 322 -16.14 -16.50 14.77
N ASN A 323 -16.64 -15.51 14.01
CA ASN A 323 -17.74 -15.70 13.09
C ASN A 323 -17.24 -16.40 11.83
N GLY A 324 -17.04 -17.70 11.94
CA GLY A 324 -16.69 -18.57 10.84
C GLY A 324 -17.39 -19.91 11.09
N GLY A 325 -18.65 -20.01 10.64
CA GLY A 325 -19.39 -21.27 10.68
C GLY A 325 -18.63 -22.35 9.90
N SER A 326 -18.25 -23.40 10.59
CA SER A 326 -18.14 -24.74 10.04
C SER A 326 -18.48 -25.73 11.17
N ASP A 327 -19.63 -26.36 11.04
CA ASP A 327 -19.98 -27.58 11.78
C ASP A 327 -18.89 -28.63 11.53
N GLY A 328 -17.95 -28.77 12.44
CA GLY A 328 -16.85 -29.74 12.40
C GLY A 328 -16.74 -30.38 13.79
N LYS A 329 -17.12 -31.65 13.87
CA LYS A 329 -17.07 -32.50 15.05
C LYS A 329 -15.74 -32.40 15.78
N ASP A 330 -15.82 -32.10 17.07
CA ASP A 330 -14.76 -32.22 18.07
C ASP A 330 -14.26 -33.67 18.14
N ASP A 331 -13.11 -33.97 17.58
CA ASP A 331 -12.38 -35.22 17.77
C ASP A 331 -11.17 -34.96 18.68
N GLY A 332 -11.42 -34.81 19.95
CA GLY A 332 -10.58 -34.90 21.14
C GLY A 332 -9.08 -35.20 20.98
N ARG A 333 -8.32 -34.40 20.21
CA ARG A 333 -6.87 -34.39 20.23
C ARG A 333 -6.41 -33.03 20.74
N GLY A 334 -6.02 -33.00 22.02
CA GLY A 334 -5.26 -31.88 22.59
C GLY A 334 -3.96 -31.68 21.80
N GLY A 335 -3.97 -30.76 20.84
CA GLY A 335 -2.79 -30.28 20.19
C GLY A 335 -2.30 -29.07 20.98
N GLU A 336 -1.03 -29.10 21.41
CA GLU A 336 -0.31 -27.94 21.86
C GLU A 336 -0.46 -26.82 20.83
N ASP A 337 -0.84 -25.61 21.31
CA ASP A 337 -1.07 -24.43 20.49
C ASP A 337 0.30 -23.95 19.97
N ASP A 338 0.61 -24.24 18.71
CA ASP A 338 1.95 -24.03 18.10
C ASP A 338 2.30 -22.56 17.88
N GLY A 339 1.73 -21.62 18.63
CA GLY A 339 2.13 -20.21 18.67
C GLY A 339 2.05 -19.47 17.32
N CYS A 340 1.21 -19.91 16.39
CA CYS A 340 1.06 -19.34 15.07
C CYS A 340 0.14 -18.12 15.11
N CYS A 341 0.64 -16.97 14.64
CA CYS A 341 -0.12 -15.72 14.58
C CYS A 341 -0.99 -15.64 13.33
N ASP A 342 -2.12 -14.95 13.43
CA ASP A 342 -2.85 -14.53 12.24
C ASP A 342 -1.99 -13.55 11.42
N ASN A 343 -2.10 -13.60 10.08
CA ASN A 343 -1.37 -12.74 9.14
C ASN A 343 0.18 -12.82 9.22
N GLU A 344 0.74 -13.94 9.65
CA GLU A 344 2.19 -14.14 9.70
C GLU A 344 2.79 -14.36 8.31
N LEU A 345 3.96 -13.76 8.08
CA LEU A 345 4.75 -13.89 6.88
C LEU A 345 5.76 -15.05 7.03
N CYS A 346 5.77 -15.95 6.06
CA CYS A 346 6.72 -17.05 6.02
C CYS A 346 7.54 -17.00 4.74
N TYR A 347 8.88 -17.03 4.85
CA TYR A 347 9.77 -16.96 3.70
C TYR A 347 9.63 -18.16 2.75
N ARG A 348 9.16 -19.34 3.25
CA ARG A 348 9.01 -20.55 2.45
C ARG A 348 7.73 -20.58 1.61
N CYS A 349 6.66 -19.99 2.09
CA CYS A 349 5.34 -20.06 1.45
C CYS A 349 4.66 -18.70 1.25
N GLY A 350 5.32 -17.60 1.64
CA GLY A 350 4.82 -16.21 1.50
C GLY A 350 3.68 -15.85 2.45
N ASN A 351 2.92 -16.82 2.93
CA ASN A 351 1.85 -16.59 3.92
C ASN A 351 1.52 -17.90 4.64
N ILE A 352 1.39 -17.83 5.95
CA ILE A 352 1.09 -18.98 6.82
C ILE A 352 -0.30 -19.59 6.57
N GLU A 353 -1.27 -18.83 6.07
CA GLU A 353 -2.59 -19.39 5.70
C GLU A 353 -2.48 -20.56 4.71
N ARG A 354 -1.47 -20.55 3.83
CA ARG A 354 -1.18 -21.68 2.93
C ARG A 354 -0.55 -22.87 3.65
N CYS A 355 0.08 -22.66 4.81
CA CYS A 355 0.63 -23.71 5.66
C CYS A 355 -0.42 -24.44 6.51
N ARG A 356 -1.62 -23.87 6.70
CA ARG A 356 -2.70 -24.47 7.51
C ARG A 356 -3.15 -25.86 7.04
N ASN A 357 -2.79 -26.24 5.81
CA ASN A 357 -3.17 -27.52 5.21
C ASN A 357 -2.15 -28.65 5.38
N GLY A 358 -1.37 -28.72 6.48
CA GLY A 358 -0.67 -29.94 6.86
C GLY A 358 0.85 -29.90 7.05
N LEU A 359 1.51 -28.72 7.04
CA LEU A 359 2.98 -28.62 7.16
C LEU A 359 3.46 -27.82 8.41
N ARG A 360 2.56 -27.48 9.33
CA ARG A 360 2.84 -26.59 10.48
C ARG A 360 3.98 -27.03 11.40
N THR A 361 4.13 -28.32 11.63
CA THR A 361 5.12 -28.86 12.59
C THR A 361 6.56 -28.89 12.07
N LYS A 362 6.83 -28.41 10.86
CA LYS A 362 8.16 -28.47 10.23
C LYS A 362 8.77 -27.11 9.90
N CYS A 363 8.12 -26.01 10.25
CA CYS A 363 8.56 -24.67 9.84
C CYS A 363 9.25 -23.85 10.95
N PHE A 364 9.09 -24.21 12.20
CA PHE A 364 9.79 -23.60 13.35
C PHE A 364 10.46 -24.65 14.20
#